data_5aa27015575d53288dfdea96abbb6512
#
_entry.id   5aa27015575d53288dfdea96abbb6512
#
_cell.length_a   1.000
_cell.length_b   1.000
_cell.length_c   1.000
_cell.angle_alpha   90.00
_cell.angle_beta   90.00
_cell.angle_gamma   90.00
#
_symmetry.space_group_name_H-M   'P 1'
#
loop_
_entity.id
_entity.type
_entity.pdbx_description
1 polymer ?
#
loop_
_entity_poly.entity_id
_entity_poly.type
_entity_poly.pdbx_seq_one_letter_code
_entity_poly.pdbx_strand_id
1 'polypeptide(L)'
;MKKLFLTLTVLALALLNAGAEEKTRTFSFGDIESLDVNFCYQVHVTEGNSGSVKIVYDSAFDEFIVADYNSKSRMLVMDMDKKMPKKLTVGRSPQIHVYVEMDEITALLISGAASVTFDGEYKGDDLRIELSGASKINNLNIDGKSLRFTCSGASSGSIEGSFAGNVDLDLSGASRLKGKCNGKEFSAEVSGASRLDFEGECTAADVRCSGASSASLEGSATEGKFECSGASKIEAENFITKNLRADLSGASKAEVHATSNLTYTVSRACKIVYHGDAVLKNQTSEPNVVKGR
;
A
#
# COMPACT_ATOMS: atom_id res chain seq x y z
N MET A 1 21.31 29.27 -6.25
CA MET A 1 21.36 27.90 -6.86
C MET A 1 22.81 27.47 -6.90
N LYS A 2 23.24 26.69 -5.91
CA LYS A 2 24.60 26.08 -5.92
C LYS A 2 24.45 24.70 -6.57
N LYS A 3 25.02 24.56 -7.77
CA LYS A 3 25.16 23.26 -8.41
C LYS A 3 26.11 22.41 -7.60
N LEU A 4 25.62 21.35 -6.98
CA LEU A 4 26.45 20.37 -6.30
C LEU A 4 27.18 19.57 -7.37
N PHE A 5 28.52 19.54 -7.32
CA PHE A 5 29.33 18.76 -8.24
C PHE A 5 29.15 17.27 -7.97
N LEU A 6 28.63 16.58 -8.96
CA LEU A 6 28.43 15.14 -8.99
C LEU A 6 29.75 14.47 -9.37
N THR A 7 30.34 13.65 -8.49
CA THR A 7 31.49 12.81 -8.85
C THR A 7 30.95 11.56 -9.53
N LEU A 8 31.06 11.52 -10.85
CA LEU A 8 30.65 10.36 -11.66
C LEU A 8 31.80 9.36 -11.73
N THR A 9 31.69 8.22 -11.07
CA THR A 9 32.64 7.10 -11.26
C THR A 9 31.98 6.08 -12.17
N VAL A 10 32.41 5.99 -13.43
CA VAL A 10 31.94 4.98 -14.38
C VAL A 10 32.93 3.79 -14.30
N LEU A 11 32.46 2.66 -13.77
CA LEU A 11 33.18 1.39 -13.84
C LEU A 11 32.51 0.51 -14.90
N ALA A 12 33.11 0.37 -16.07
CA ALA A 12 32.63 -0.51 -17.13
C ALA A 12 33.25 -1.90 -16.93
N LEU A 13 32.43 -2.91 -16.62
CA LEU A 13 32.81 -4.32 -16.72
C LEU A 13 32.21 -4.88 -18.01
N ALA A 14 33.04 -5.06 -19.04
CA ALA A 14 32.61 -5.65 -20.31
C ALA A 14 32.54 -7.17 -20.18
N LEU A 15 31.34 -7.74 -20.19
CA LEU A 15 31.07 -9.13 -20.50
C LEU A 15 30.44 -9.21 -21.89
N LEU A 16 31.20 -9.77 -22.84
CA LEU A 16 30.77 -9.99 -24.23
C LEU A 16 29.65 -11.04 -24.28
N ASN A 17 28.40 -10.56 -24.31
CA ASN A 17 27.26 -11.29 -24.86
C ASN A 17 26.48 -10.32 -25.73
N ALA A 18 25.94 -10.79 -26.85
CA ALA A 18 25.14 -10.01 -27.81
C ALA A 18 23.75 -9.64 -27.19
N GLY A 19 23.75 -8.95 -26.07
CA GLY A 19 22.66 -8.36 -25.31
C GLY A 19 23.02 -6.90 -25.00
N ALA A 20 22.05 -6.10 -24.64
CA ALA A 20 22.24 -4.71 -24.24
C ALA A 20 23.35 -4.57 -23.20
N GLU A 21 24.22 -3.58 -23.39
CA GLU A 21 25.33 -3.30 -22.49
C GLU A 21 24.78 -2.76 -21.16
N GLU A 22 25.02 -3.47 -20.06
CA GLU A 22 24.63 -3.04 -18.73
C GLU A 22 25.56 -1.92 -18.24
N LYS A 23 24.96 -0.85 -17.74
CA LYS A 23 25.68 0.29 -17.13
C LYS A 23 25.29 0.45 -15.67
N THR A 24 26.20 1.03 -14.91
CA THR A 24 26.00 1.38 -13.51
C THR A 24 26.30 2.87 -13.31
N ARG A 25 25.37 3.56 -12.61
CA ARG A 25 25.62 4.89 -12.05
C ARG A 25 25.51 4.83 -10.54
N THR A 26 26.37 5.55 -9.86
CA THR A 26 26.33 5.70 -8.41
C THR A 26 26.26 7.17 -8.05
N PHE A 27 25.37 7.51 -7.14
CA PHE A 27 25.18 8.84 -6.59
C PHE A 27 25.42 8.78 -5.09
N SER A 28 25.84 9.90 -4.50
CA SER A 28 25.92 10.09 -3.07
C SER A 28 25.09 11.33 -2.73
N PHE A 29 24.00 11.12 -1.99
CA PHE A 29 23.11 12.16 -1.51
C PHE A 29 23.26 12.29 0.02
N GLY A 30 22.40 13.06 0.66
CA GLY A 30 22.20 12.99 2.11
C GLY A 30 21.26 11.84 2.49
N ASP A 31 20.86 11.81 3.75
CA ASP A 31 19.89 10.83 4.25
C ASP A 31 18.62 10.86 3.40
N ILE A 32 18.17 9.68 2.99
CA ILE A 32 16.95 9.51 2.18
C ILE A 32 15.86 8.97 3.09
N GLU A 33 14.77 9.74 3.24
CA GLU A 33 13.61 9.38 4.05
C GLU A 33 12.33 9.25 3.21
N SER A 34 12.38 9.64 1.94
CA SER A 34 11.24 9.58 1.05
C SER A 34 11.64 9.15 -0.35
N LEU A 35 10.76 8.41 -1.01
CA LEU A 35 10.92 7.98 -2.40
C LEU A 35 9.74 8.48 -3.24
N ASP A 36 10.03 9.06 -4.40
CA ASP A 36 9.09 9.29 -5.50
C ASP A 36 9.60 8.52 -6.72
N VAL A 37 8.95 7.38 -7.01
CA VAL A 37 9.40 6.42 -8.03
C VAL A 37 8.33 6.29 -9.09
N ASN A 38 8.70 6.67 -10.30
CA ASN A 38 7.83 6.61 -11.46
C ASN A 38 8.33 5.57 -12.49
N PHE A 39 7.57 5.38 -13.58
CA PHE A 39 7.92 4.51 -14.69
C PHE A 39 7.97 3.02 -14.33
N CYS A 40 9.09 2.31 -14.54
CA CYS A 40 9.23 0.86 -14.33
C CYS A 40 10.50 0.49 -13.56
N TYR A 41 10.92 1.36 -12.65
CA TYR A 41 12.04 1.08 -11.77
C TYR A 41 11.75 -0.09 -10.82
N GLN A 42 12.79 -0.90 -10.58
CA GLN A 42 12.81 -1.93 -9.54
C GLN A 42 13.73 -1.44 -8.43
N VAL A 43 13.16 -0.94 -7.35
CA VAL A 43 13.91 -0.35 -6.24
C VAL A 43 14.07 -1.39 -5.14
N HIS A 44 15.30 -1.58 -4.69
CA HIS A 44 15.68 -2.43 -3.57
C HIS A 44 16.12 -1.52 -2.43
N VAL A 45 15.37 -1.54 -1.35
CA VAL A 45 15.65 -0.74 -0.15
C VAL A 45 16.18 -1.65 0.94
N THR A 46 17.33 -1.29 1.49
CA THR A 46 17.94 -1.95 2.65
C THR A 46 18.12 -0.96 3.79
N GLU A 47 18.26 -1.45 5.02
CA GLU A 47 18.56 -0.60 6.16
C GLU A 47 19.90 0.09 6.01
N GLY A 48 19.97 1.37 6.36
CA GLY A 48 21.18 2.18 6.35
C GLY A 48 20.92 3.63 5.93
N ASN A 49 21.89 4.47 6.15
CA ASN A 49 21.81 5.92 5.89
C ASN A 49 23.01 6.48 5.15
N SER A 50 23.69 5.66 4.36
CA SER A 50 24.87 6.10 3.61
C SER A 50 24.58 7.17 2.56
N GLY A 51 23.31 7.37 2.20
CA GLY A 51 22.90 8.24 1.10
C GLY A 51 23.39 7.74 -0.27
N SER A 52 23.88 6.51 -0.34
CA SER A 52 24.35 5.90 -1.59
C SER A 52 23.17 5.37 -2.41
N VAL A 53 23.12 5.75 -3.68
CA VAL A 53 22.14 5.26 -4.64
C VAL A 53 22.87 4.65 -5.83
N LYS A 54 22.70 3.36 -6.04
CA LYS A 54 23.27 2.64 -7.18
C LYS A 54 22.17 2.28 -8.17
N ILE A 55 22.33 2.66 -9.43
CA ILE A 55 21.39 2.34 -10.52
C ILE A 55 22.10 1.47 -11.54
N VAL A 56 21.50 0.31 -11.84
CA VAL A 56 21.96 -0.65 -12.84
C VAL A 56 20.92 -0.73 -13.95
N TYR A 57 21.31 -0.52 -15.19
CA TYR A 57 20.37 -0.36 -16.32
C TYR A 57 21.01 -0.68 -17.67
N ASP A 58 20.19 -0.93 -18.68
CA ASP A 58 20.60 -1.06 -20.09
C ASP A 58 21.08 0.30 -20.62
N SER A 59 22.23 0.31 -21.30
CA SER A 59 22.88 1.50 -21.87
C SER A 59 21.95 2.33 -22.80
N ALA A 60 20.94 1.72 -23.38
CA ALA A 60 19.92 2.40 -24.19
C ALA A 60 19.12 3.46 -23.41
N PHE A 61 19.06 3.37 -22.09
CA PHE A 61 18.38 4.31 -21.20
C PHE A 61 19.28 5.39 -20.60
N ASP A 62 20.58 5.37 -20.89
CA ASP A 62 21.60 6.19 -20.25
C ASP A 62 21.27 7.70 -20.23
N GLU A 63 20.76 8.24 -21.33
CA GLU A 63 20.43 9.67 -21.45
C GLU A 63 19.08 10.04 -20.82
N PHE A 64 18.26 9.05 -20.44
CA PHE A 64 16.89 9.27 -20.03
C PHE A 64 16.63 9.04 -18.54
N ILE A 65 17.56 8.41 -17.82
CA ILE A 65 17.43 8.16 -16.39
C ILE A 65 17.53 9.49 -15.64
N VAL A 66 16.52 9.79 -14.83
CA VAL A 66 16.48 10.92 -13.92
C VAL A 66 16.57 10.39 -12.49
N ALA A 67 17.56 10.90 -11.74
CA ALA A 67 17.71 10.67 -10.32
C ALA A 67 18.00 12.01 -9.65
N ASP A 68 16.98 12.61 -9.05
CA ASP A 68 17.06 13.90 -8.39
C ASP A 68 16.87 13.74 -6.87
N TYR A 69 17.54 14.57 -6.09
CA TYR A 69 17.41 14.57 -4.64
C TYR A 69 17.03 15.95 -4.11
N ASN A 70 15.95 15.99 -3.34
CA ASN A 70 15.54 17.18 -2.63
C ASN A 70 15.99 17.11 -1.17
N SER A 71 17.03 17.88 -0.83
CA SER A 71 17.62 17.88 0.50
C SER A 71 16.71 18.45 1.61
N LYS A 72 15.65 19.21 1.28
CA LYS A 72 14.72 19.75 2.28
C LYS A 72 13.71 18.71 2.73
N SER A 73 13.20 17.92 1.79
CA SER A 73 12.24 16.83 2.04
C SER A 73 12.93 15.46 2.16
N ARG A 74 14.26 15.40 2.04
CA ARG A 74 15.04 14.15 1.99
C ARG A 74 14.47 13.11 1.02
N MET A 75 13.94 13.59 -0.10
CA MET A 75 13.24 12.78 -1.08
C MET A 75 14.14 12.49 -2.29
N LEU A 76 14.29 11.21 -2.59
CA LEU A 76 14.87 10.74 -3.84
C LEU A 76 13.75 10.59 -4.89
N VAL A 77 13.93 11.27 -6.02
CA VAL A 77 13.01 11.20 -7.16
C VAL A 77 13.65 10.39 -8.28
N MET A 78 12.97 9.30 -8.68
CA MET A 78 13.36 8.42 -9.78
C MET A 78 12.33 8.49 -10.89
N ASP A 79 12.73 9.04 -12.04
CA ASP A 79 11.84 9.21 -13.20
C ASP A 79 12.60 9.00 -14.52
N MET A 80 11.90 9.07 -15.63
CA MET A 80 12.48 9.04 -16.97
C MET A 80 12.28 10.39 -17.67
N ASP A 81 13.30 10.84 -18.39
CA ASP A 81 13.16 12.06 -19.21
C ASP A 81 12.01 11.90 -20.21
N LYS A 82 11.14 12.91 -20.26
CA LYS A 82 9.98 12.96 -21.18
C LYS A 82 10.36 12.88 -22.65
N LYS A 83 11.63 13.13 -22.98
CA LYS A 83 12.17 13.00 -24.36
C LYS A 83 12.50 11.57 -24.73
N MET A 84 12.38 10.60 -23.81
CA MET A 84 12.63 9.19 -24.10
C MET A 84 11.73 8.70 -25.25
N PRO A 85 12.32 8.12 -26.31
CA PRO A 85 11.54 7.60 -27.44
C PRO A 85 10.67 6.40 -27.03
N LYS A 86 9.38 6.43 -27.31
CA LYS A 86 8.44 5.33 -27.00
C LYS A 86 8.90 3.96 -27.53
N LYS A 87 9.65 3.94 -28.65
CA LYS A 87 10.20 2.71 -29.23
C LYS A 87 11.14 1.93 -28.31
N LEU A 88 11.73 2.57 -27.31
CA LEU A 88 12.61 1.91 -26.34
C LEU A 88 11.86 0.98 -25.37
N THR A 89 10.56 1.20 -25.20
CA THR A 89 9.72 0.41 -24.30
C THR A 89 8.81 -0.58 -25.04
N VAL A 90 8.67 -0.46 -26.37
CA VAL A 90 7.84 -1.35 -27.18
C VAL A 90 8.49 -2.72 -27.30
N GLY A 91 7.82 -3.76 -26.79
CA GLY A 91 8.26 -5.15 -26.88
C GLY A 91 9.43 -5.50 -25.94
N ARG A 92 9.82 -4.61 -25.02
CA ARG A 92 10.84 -4.82 -23.99
C ARG A 92 10.31 -4.35 -22.64
N SER A 93 10.61 -5.11 -21.60
CA SER A 93 10.47 -4.63 -20.22
C SER A 93 11.82 -4.08 -19.78
N PRO A 94 11.96 -2.76 -19.60
CA PRO A 94 13.22 -2.18 -19.15
C PRO A 94 13.60 -2.78 -17.78
N GLN A 95 14.85 -3.24 -17.67
CA GLN A 95 15.40 -3.71 -16.40
C GLN A 95 16.23 -2.57 -15.83
N ILE A 96 15.66 -1.80 -14.91
CA ILE A 96 16.32 -0.69 -14.24
C ILE A 96 16.23 -0.94 -12.75
N HIS A 97 17.35 -1.37 -12.17
CA HIS A 97 17.46 -1.69 -10.75
C HIS A 97 18.08 -0.53 -10.00
N VAL A 98 17.46 -0.15 -8.90
CA VAL A 98 17.94 0.90 -8.00
C VAL A 98 18.17 0.27 -6.63
N TYR A 99 19.33 0.51 -6.04
CA TYR A 99 19.69 0.08 -4.70
C TYR A 99 19.87 1.32 -3.85
N VAL A 100 19.14 1.41 -2.75
CA VAL A 100 19.14 2.55 -1.83
C VAL A 100 19.07 2.09 -0.39
N GLU A 101 19.75 2.81 0.50
CA GLU A 101 19.67 2.59 1.95
C GLU A 101 18.76 3.63 2.59
N MET A 102 17.91 3.20 3.51
CA MET A 102 17.01 4.06 4.30
C MET A 102 16.90 3.50 5.73
N ASP A 103 16.92 4.36 6.75
CA ASP A 103 16.64 3.99 8.13
C ASP A 103 15.24 4.43 8.56
N GLU A 104 14.84 5.63 8.13
CA GLU A 104 13.53 6.21 8.39
C GLU A 104 12.76 6.40 7.09
N ILE A 105 11.44 6.22 7.15
CA ILE A 105 10.56 6.41 6.01
C ILE A 105 9.44 7.38 6.38
N THR A 106 9.32 8.47 5.63
CA THR A 106 8.24 9.45 5.80
C THR A 106 7.23 9.40 4.67
N ALA A 107 7.69 9.21 3.42
CA ALA A 107 6.78 9.11 2.29
C ALA A 107 7.28 8.16 1.19
N LEU A 108 6.36 7.40 0.62
CA LEU A 108 6.58 6.54 -0.54
C LEU A 108 5.52 6.86 -1.61
N LEU A 109 5.92 7.54 -2.67
CA LEU A 109 5.08 7.88 -3.81
C LEU A 109 5.50 7.03 -5.01
N ILE A 110 4.70 6.03 -5.38
CA ILE A 110 5.12 5.05 -6.38
C ILE A 110 4.06 4.95 -7.47
N SER A 111 4.49 5.18 -8.69
CA SER A 111 3.59 5.23 -9.85
C SER A 111 4.12 4.48 -11.07
N GLY A 112 3.35 4.49 -12.16
CA GLY A 112 3.71 3.77 -13.38
C GLY A 112 3.62 2.26 -13.20
N ALA A 113 4.69 1.55 -13.49
CA ALA A 113 4.86 0.11 -13.30
C ALA A 113 6.05 -0.18 -12.37
N ALA A 114 6.35 0.73 -11.47
CA ALA A 114 7.46 0.61 -10.55
C ALA A 114 7.20 -0.42 -9.44
N SER A 115 8.27 -1.04 -8.96
CA SER A 115 8.23 -1.97 -7.83
C SER A 115 9.27 -1.57 -6.81
N VAL A 116 8.87 -1.46 -5.55
CA VAL A 116 9.79 -1.23 -4.43
C VAL A 116 9.74 -2.43 -3.50
N THR A 117 10.90 -2.98 -3.19
CA THR A 117 11.05 -4.13 -2.28
C THR A 117 11.93 -3.72 -1.11
N PHE A 118 11.45 -3.97 0.08
CA PHE A 118 12.13 -3.64 1.33
C PHE A 118 12.74 -4.91 1.93
N ASP A 119 13.96 -4.76 2.47
CA ASP A 119 14.68 -5.78 3.22
C ASP A 119 15.17 -5.14 4.52
N GLY A 120 14.49 -5.45 5.62
CA GLY A 120 14.75 -4.88 6.93
C GLY A 120 13.51 -4.36 7.65
N GLU A 121 13.75 -3.71 8.79
CA GLU A 121 12.75 -3.10 9.65
C GLU A 121 12.96 -1.59 9.69
N TYR A 122 11.90 -0.83 9.47
CA TYR A 122 11.97 0.61 9.32
C TYR A 122 11.17 1.32 10.40
N LYS A 123 11.40 2.62 10.52
CA LYS A 123 10.66 3.51 11.40
C LYS A 123 10.16 4.71 10.63
N GLY A 124 9.03 5.26 11.08
CA GLY A 124 8.50 6.49 10.54
C GLY A 124 7.44 7.08 11.46
N ASP A 125 7.40 8.40 11.62
CA ASP A 125 6.39 9.02 12.48
C ASP A 125 5.01 8.98 11.80
N ASP A 126 4.78 9.86 10.83
CA ASP A 126 3.53 9.96 10.08
C ASP A 126 3.79 9.50 8.64
N LEU A 127 3.61 8.19 8.42
CA LEU A 127 3.92 7.56 7.16
C LEU A 127 2.84 7.78 6.10
N ARG A 128 3.24 8.27 4.94
CA ARG A 128 2.38 8.42 3.76
C ARG A 128 2.84 7.53 2.63
N ILE A 129 1.97 6.62 2.19
CA ILE A 129 2.22 5.74 1.04
C ILE A 129 1.14 5.96 -0.02
N GLU A 130 1.55 6.20 -1.25
CA GLU A 130 0.67 6.34 -2.39
C GLU A 130 1.13 5.44 -3.54
N LEU A 131 0.28 4.51 -3.92
CA LEU A 131 0.49 3.63 -5.07
C LEU A 131 -0.51 3.96 -6.17
N SER A 132 -0.01 4.12 -7.38
CA SER A 132 -0.87 4.36 -8.54
C SER A 132 -0.37 3.63 -9.79
N GLY A 133 -1.17 3.59 -10.85
CA GLY A 133 -0.83 2.85 -12.06
C GLY A 133 -0.87 1.34 -11.85
N ALA A 134 0.23 0.66 -12.13
CA ALA A 134 0.44 -0.76 -11.90
C ALA A 134 1.63 -1.00 -10.95
N SER A 135 1.79 -0.12 -9.99
CA SER A 135 2.93 -0.12 -9.07
C SER A 135 2.79 -1.13 -7.94
N LYS A 136 3.93 -1.43 -7.30
CA LYS A 136 3.97 -2.45 -6.26
C LYS A 136 4.90 -2.09 -5.11
N ILE A 137 4.46 -2.36 -3.86
CA ILE A 137 5.31 -2.42 -2.67
C ILE A 137 5.34 -3.85 -2.13
N ASN A 138 6.53 -4.35 -1.82
CA ASN A 138 6.73 -5.67 -1.25
C ASN A 138 7.47 -5.56 0.10
N ASN A 139 7.01 -6.36 1.08
CA ASN A 139 7.71 -6.63 2.34
C ASN A 139 8.06 -5.37 3.15
N LEU A 140 7.22 -4.35 3.16
CA LEU A 140 7.45 -3.20 4.03
C LEU A 140 7.09 -3.58 5.48
N ASN A 141 8.12 -3.66 6.34
CA ASN A 141 7.99 -3.82 7.78
C ASN A 141 8.37 -2.49 8.44
N ILE A 142 7.39 -1.80 9.06
CA ILE A 142 7.62 -0.44 9.56
C ILE A 142 6.73 -0.12 10.76
N ASP A 143 7.35 0.38 11.82
CA ASP A 143 6.67 0.91 13.00
C ASP A 143 6.60 2.43 12.98
N GLY A 144 5.50 3.00 13.51
CA GLY A 144 5.30 4.45 13.46
C GLY A 144 4.24 5.01 14.39
N LYS A 145 3.92 6.29 14.18
CA LYS A 145 2.81 6.96 14.89
C LYS A 145 1.50 6.80 14.13
N SER A 146 1.51 7.08 12.85
CA SER A 146 0.33 6.94 12.00
C SER A 146 0.70 6.46 10.60
N LEU A 147 -0.25 5.78 9.95
CA LEU A 147 -0.15 5.33 8.57
C LEU A 147 -1.31 5.87 7.74
N ARG A 148 -1.00 6.47 6.59
CA ARG A 148 -1.95 6.69 5.51
C ARG A 148 -1.46 5.96 4.25
N PHE A 149 -2.22 4.97 3.80
CA PHE A 149 -1.89 4.16 2.63
C PHE A 149 -2.98 4.25 1.58
N THR A 150 -2.66 4.84 0.44
CA THR A 150 -3.57 4.96 -0.70
C THR A 150 -3.13 4.08 -1.85
N CYS A 151 -4.05 3.23 -2.35
CA CYS A 151 -3.85 2.39 -3.53
C CYS A 151 -4.87 2.74 -4.61
N SER A 152 -4.40 3.02 -5.81
CA SER A 152 -5.28 3.28 -6.97
C SER A 152 -4.79 2.56 -8.23
N GLY A 153 -5.62 2.56 -9.28
CA GLY A 153 -5.30 1.85 -10.52
C GLY A 153 -5.31 0.33 -10.35
N ALA A 154 -4.25 -0.33 -10.76
CA ALA A 154 -4.04 -1.78 -10.60
C ALA A 154 -2.83 -2.06 -9.69
N SER A 155 -2.63 -1.23 -8.68
CA SER A 155 -1.49 -1.32 -7.77
C SER A 155 -1.68 -2.38 -6.68
N SER A 156 -0.58 -2.77 -6.07
CA SER A 156 -0.63 -3.72 -4.95
C SER A 156 0.43 -3.43 -3.90
N GLY A 157 0.12 -3.71 -2.63
CA GLY A 157 1.04 -3.51 -1.52
C GLY A 157 0.99 -4.62 -0.47
N SER A 158 2.10 -4.79 0.24
CA SER A 158 2.15 -5.52 1.49
C SER A 158 2.87 -4.70 2.55
N ILE A 159 2.26 -4.59 3.73
CA ILE A 159 2.80 -3.83 4.86
C ILE A 159 2.56 -4.59 6.15
N GLU A 160 3.56 -4.58 7.02
CA GLU A 160 3.48 -5.08 8.39
C GLU A 160 4.04 -4.04 9.34
N GLY A 161 3.45 -3.89 10.55
CA GLY A 161 3.98 -2.96 11.55
C GLY A 161 2.99 -2.58 12.64
N SER A 162 3.45 -1.73 13.57
CA SER A 162 2.65 -1.23 14.68
C SER A 162 2.63 0.30 14.69
N PHE A 163 1.44 0.86 14.84
CA PHE A 163 1.23 2.30 14.84
C PHE A 163 0.57 2.75 16.15
N ALA A 164 1.16 3.75 16.81
CA ALA A 164 0.64 4.25 18.08
C ALA A 164 -0.71 4.99 17.95
N GLY A 165 -1.07 5.43 16.77
CA GLY A 165 -2.29 6.16 16.42
C GLY A 165 -3.09 5.49 15.31
N ASN A 166 -3.35 6.23 14.26
CA ASN A 166 -4.29 5.82 13.22
C ASN A 166 -3.63 5.03 12.08
N VAL A 167 -4.37 4.05 11.56
CA VAL A 167 -4.09 3.33 10.32
C VAL A 167 -5.22 3.61 9.34
N ASP A 168 -4.96 4.45 8.34
CA ASP A 168 -5.93 4.86 7.32
C ASP A 168 -5.59 4.23 5.97
N LEU A 169 -6.48 3.41 5.42
CA LEU A 169 -6.31 2.71 4.15
C LEU A 169 -7.38 3.16 3.14
N ASP A 170 -6.96 3.57 1.94
CA ASP A 170 -7.87 3.93 0.84
C ASP A 170 -7.51 3.12 -0.41
N LEU A 171 -8.41 2.25 -0.84
CA LEU A 171 -8.24 1.37 -1.98
C LEU A 171 -9.29 1.65 -3.05
N SER A 172 -8.82 1.96 -4.26
CA SER A 172 -9.69 2.23 -5.40
C SER A 172 -9.20 1.55 -6.69
N GLY A 173 -10.01 1.57 -7.74
CA GLY A 173 -9.70 0.91 -9.01
C GLY A 173 -9.79 -0.60 -8.93
N ALA A 174 -8.70 -1.30 -9.21
CA ALA A 174 -8.55 -2.76 -9.12
C ALA A 174 -7.32 -3.11 -8.24
N SER A 175 -7.14 -2.36 -7.18
CA SER A 175 -5.97 -2.46 -6.29
C SER A 175 -6.11 -3.59 -5.26
N ARG A 176 -4.95 -3.99 -4.70
CA ARG A 176 -4.91 -4.99 -3.65
C ARG A 176 -3.92 -4.58 -2.56
N LEU A 177 -4.34 -4.66 -1.30
CA LEU A 177 -3.48 -4.44 -0.15
C LEU A 177 -3.57 -5.61 0.82
N LYS A 178 -2.41 -6.08 1.28
CA LYS A 178 -2.28 -6.97 2.41
C LYS A 178 -1.63 -6.19 3.55
N GLY A 179 -2.37 -5.99 4.64
CA GLY A 179 -1.92 -5.26 5.83
C GLY A 179 -1.91 -6.16 7.06
N LYS A 180 -0.82 -6.13 7.81
CA LYS A 180 -0.75 -6.69 9.15
C LYS A 180 -0.30 -5.60 10.10
N CYS A 181 -1.27 -4.84 10.64
CA CYS A 181 -0.99 -3.61 11.35
C CYS A 181 -1.83 -3.48 12.62
N ASN A 182 -1.17 -3.19 13.74
CA ASN A 182 -1.85 -2.77 14.95
C ASN A 182 -1.93 -1.24 15.00
N GLY A 183 -3.00 -0.71 15.59
CA GLY A 183 -3.20 0.73 15.72
C GLY A 183 -4.26 1.08 16.76
N LYS A 184 -4.40 2.36 17.07
CA LYS A 184 -5.49 2.82 17.94
C LYS A 184 -6.83 2.88 17.19
N GLU A 185 -6.82 3.48 16.03
CA GLU A 185 -7.98 3.59 15.14
C GLU A 185 -7.60 3.02 13.77
N PHE A 186 -8.45 2.16 13.26
CA PHE A 186 -8.33 1.60 11.93
C PHE A 186 -9.47 2.09 11.04
N SER A 187 -9.15 2.71 9.93
CA SER A 187 -10.12 3.14 8.91
C SER A 187 -9.75 2.55 7.56
N ALA A 188 -10.73 1.98 6.85
CA ALA A 188 -10.53 1.46 5.50
C ALA A 188 -11.68 1.82 4.57
N GLU A 189 -11.38 2.49 3.46
CA GLU A 189 -12.29 2.71 2.35
C GLU A 189 -11.86 1.84 1.16
N VAL A 190 -12.71 0.88 0.76
CA VAL A 190 -12.42 -0.07 -0.31
C VAL A 190 -13.47 0.05 -1.40
N SER A 191 -13.07 0.52 -2.57
CA SER A 191 -13.98 0.85 -3.66
C SER A 191 -13.55 0.25 -5.02
N GLY A 192 -14.41 0.36 -6.02
CA GLY A 192 -14.14 -0.21 -7.35
C GLY A 192 -14.20 -1.74 -7.35
N ALA A 193 -13.13 -2.39 -7.79
CA ALA A 193 -12.93 -3.84 -7.76
C ALA A 193 -11.71 -4.21 -6.88
N SER A 194 -11.52 -3.47 -5.80
CA SER A 194 -10.35 -3.60 -4.93
C SER A 194 -10.53 -4.68 -3.87
N ARG A 195 -9.41 -5.15 -3.34
CA ARG A 195 -9.37 -6.12 -2.26
C ARG A 195 -8.44 -5.68 -1.14
N LEU A 196 -8.93 -5.74 0.08
CA LEU A 196 -8.18 -5.58 1.32
C LEU A 196 -8.14 -6.91 2.07
N ASP A 197 -6.95 -7.38 2.43
CA ASP A 197 -6.72 -8.46 3.38
C ASP A 197 -6.00 -7.83 4.59
N PHE A 198 -6.65 -7.73 5.74
CA PHE A 198 -6.14 -7.02 6.94
C PHE A 198 -6.15 -7.91 8.17
N GLU A 199 -5.04 -7.91 8.88
CA GLU A 199 -4.87 -8.55 10.20
C GLU A 199 -4.39 -7.51 11.20
N GLY A 200 -5.05 -7.37 12.36
CA GLY A 200 -4.57 -6.45 13.40
C GLY A 200 -5.55 -6.20 14.54
N GLU A 201 -5.03 -5.52 15.56
CA GLU A 201 -5.79 -5.14 16.75
C GLU A 201 -5.91 -3.62 16.83
N CYS A 202 -7.11 -3.14 17.20
CA CYS A 202 -7.36 -1.71 17.37
C CYS A 202 -8.43 -1.44 18.43
N THR A 203 -8.60 -0.19 18.83
CA THR A 203 -9.70 0.21 19.71
C THR A 203 -10.99 0.42 18.91
N ALA A 204 -10.88 1.04 17.74
CA ALA A 204 -11.99 1.31 16.85
C ALA A 204 -11.65 0.94 15.40
N ALA A 205 -12.60 0.31 14.70
CA ALA A 205 -12.51 -0.05 13.29
C ALA A 205 -13.69 0.54 12.51
N ASP A 206 -13.44 1.33 11.47
CA ASP A 206 -14.44 1.83 10.49
C ASP A 206 -14.08 1.31 9.10
N VAL A 207 -14.87 0.38 8.55
CA VAL A 207 -14.58 -0.26 7.27
C VAL A 207 -15.75 -0.07 6.32
N ARG A 208 -15.48 0.55 5.17
CA ARG A 208 -16.46 0.83 4.12
C ARG A 208 -16.08 0.15 2.83
N CYS A 209 -16.97 -0.69 2.33
CA CYS A 209 -16.83 -1.36 1.05
C CYS A 209 -17.90 -0.90 0.07
N SER A 210 -17.49 -0.53 -1.14
CA SER A 210 -18.43 -0.10 -2.19
C SER A 210 -18.05 -0.63 -3.58
N GLY A 211 -18.97 -0.57 -4.54
CA GLY A 211 -18.75 -1.12 -5.88
C GLY A 211 -18.77 -2.65 -5.88
N ALA A 212 -17.72 -3.30 -6.37
CA ALA A 212 -17.52 -4.75 -6.38
C ALA A 212 -16.29 -5.14 -5.53
N SER A 213 -16.07 -4.44 -4.44
CA SER A 213 -14.91 -4.60 -3.57
C SER A 213 -15.09 -5.66 -2.49
N SER A 214 -13.98 -6.06 -1.89
CA SER A 214 -13.99 -6.99 -0.75
C SER A 214 -12.95 -6.61 0.30
N ALA A 215 -13.32 -6.77 1.58
CA ALA A 215 -12.41 -6.70 2.71
C ALA A 215 -12.49 -8.01 3.51
N SER A 216 -11.34 -8.62 3.79
CA SER A 216 -11.17 -9.73 4.71
C SER A 216 -10.44 -9.22 5.93
N LEU A 217 -11.01 -9.41 7.12
CA LEU A 217 -10.50 -8.85 8.37
C LEU A 217 -10.25 -9.96 9.39
N GLU A 218 -9.09 -9.93 10.03
CA GLU A 218 -8.72 -10.81 11.13
C GLU A 218 -8.17 -9.99 12.30
N GLY A 219 -8.47 -10.38 13.55
CA GLY A 219 -8.01 -9.68 14.74
C GLY A 219 -9.12 -9.21 15.66
N SER A 220 -9.02 -7.98 16.21
CA SER A 220 -10.02 -7.50 17.14
C SER A 220 -10.17 -5.98 17.23
N ALA A 221 -11.37 -5.53 17.66
CA ALA A 221 -11.66 -4.15 18.03
C ALA A 221 -12.68 -4.06 19.19
N THR A 222 -12.61 -2.98 19.97
CA THR A 222 -13.68 -2.70 20.93
C THR A 222 -14.93 -2.20 20.23
N GLU A 223 -14.78 -1.27 19.31
CA GLU A 223 -15.87 -0.66 18.53
C GLU A 223 -15.65 -0.93 17.04
N GLY A 224 -16.70 -1.42 16.37
CA GLY A 224 -16.68 -1.68 14.95
C GLY A 224 -17.82 -0.94 14.23
N LYS A 225 -17.52 -0.39 13.05
CA LYS A 225 -18.51 0.13 12.13
C LYS A 225 -18.20 -0.37 10.72
N PHE A 226 -19.09 -1.20 10.18
CA PHE A 226 -18.93 -1.80 8.86
C PHE A 226 -20.07 -1.37 7.93
N GLU A 227 -19.71 -0.80 6.80
CA GLU A 227 -20.65 -0.33 5.79
C GLU A 227 -20.37 -1.05 4.45
N CYS A 228 -21.39 -1.65 3.88
CA CYS A 228 -21.32 -2.28 2.57
C CYS A 228 -22.38 -1.72 1.62
N SER A 229 -21.96 -1.38 0.40
CA SER A 229 -22.86 -0.92 -0.65
C SER A 229 -22.49 -1.51 -2.02
N GLY A 230 -23.41 -1.43 -2.99
CA GLY A 230 -23.18 -2.04 -4.30
C GLY A 230 -23.23 -3.58 -4.24
N ALA A 231 -22.23 -4.25 -4.81
CA ALA A 231 -22.04 -5.69 -4.77
C ALA A 231 -20.79 -6.08 -3.96
N SER A 232 -20.57 -5.37 -2.85
CA SER A 232 -19.39 -5.51 -2.02
C SER A 232 -19.55 -6.58 -0.93
N LYS A 233 -18.42 -6.97 -0.34
CA LYS A 233 -18.36 -7.99 0.70
C LYS A 233 -17.40 -7.61 1.82
N ILE A 234 -17.80 -7.86 3.09
CA ILE A 234 -16.91 -7.87 4.25
C ILE A 234 -16.91 -9.27 4.85
N GLU A 235 -15.73 -9.87 5.01
CA GLU A 235 -15.46 -11.14 5.68
C GLU A 235 -14.70 -10.84 6.97
N ALA A 236 -15.38 -10.83 8.10
CA ALA A 236 -14.87 -10.44 9.41
C ALA A 236 -15.34 -11.43 10.50
N GLU A 237 -15.49 -12.70 10.16
CA GLU A 237 -15.83 -13.76 11.13
C GLU A 237 -14.70 -13.94 12.17
N ASN A 238 -13.46 -13.70 11.75
CA ASN A 238 -12.27 -13.77 12.57
C ASN A 238 -11.81 -12.40 13.12
N PHE A 239 -12.61 -11.35 12.91
CA PHE A 239 -12.39 -10.03 13.49
C PHE A 239 -13.39 -9.77 14.62
N ILE A 240 -12.94 -10.03 15.84
CA ILE A 240 -13.82 -10.02 17.02
C ILE A 240 -14.06 -8.58 17.48
N THR A 241 -15.31 -8.14 17.44
CA THR A 241 -15.71 -6.83 17.96
C THR A 241 -16.54 -6.95 19.24
N LYS A 242 -16.40 -6.01 20.16
CA LYS A 242 -17.29 -5.95 21.33
C LYS A 242 -18.63 -5.35 20.95
N ASN A 243 -18.62 -4.17 20.35
CA ASN A 243 -19.81 -3.50 19.84
C ASN A 243 -19.65 -3.27 18.34
N LEU A 244 -20.61 -3.72 17.55
CA LEU A 244 -20.57 -3.58 16.09
C LEU A 244 -21.83 -2.87 15.58
N ARG A 245 -21.63 -1.93 14.68
CA ARG A 245 -22.66 -1.40 13.80
C ARG A 245 -22.39 -1.88 12.36
N ALA A 246 -23.38 -2.50 11.71
CA ALA A 246 -23.27 -3.00 10.36
C ALA A 246 -24.43 -2.47 9.48
N ASP A 247 -24.12 -1.65 8.48
CA ASP A 247 -25.09 -1.04 7.58
C ASP A 247 -24.86 -1.57 6.14
N LEU A 248 -25.84 -2.34 5.61
CA LEU A 248 -25.75 -2.99 4.32
C LEU A 248 -26.83 -2.50 3.35
N SER A 249 -26.40 -2.12 2.14
CA SER A 249 -27.26 -1.69 1.04
C SER A 249 -26.85 -2.30 -0.30
N GLY A 250 -27.71 -2.20 -1.32
CA GLY A 250 -27.47 -2.80 -2.64
C GLY A 250 -27.67 -4.32 -2.65
N ALA A 251 -26.65 -5.06 -3.09
CA ALA A 251 -26.61 -6.52 -3.11
C ALA A 251 -25.36 -7.03 -2.35
N SER A 252 -25.09 -6.43 -1.21
CA SER A 252 -23.87 -6.66 -0.42
C SER A 252 -24.03 -7.79 0.60
N LYS A 253 -22.88 -8.29 1.07
CA LYS A 253 -22.82 -9.33 2.10
C LYS A 253 -21.79 -8.95 3.17
N ALA A 254 -22.13 -9.19 4.44
CA ALA A 254 -21.17 -9.15 5.54
C ALA A 254 -21.25 -10.43 6.38
N GLU A 255 -20.07 -10.92 6.76
CA GLU A 255 -19.91 -11.94 7.78
C GLU A 255 -19.12 -11.32 8.93
N VAL A 256 -19.69 -11.32 10.14
CA VAL A 256 -19.19 -10.47 11.24
C VAL A 256 -19.18 -11.22 12.56
N HIS A 257 -18.34 -10.80 13.49
CA HIS A 257 -18.28 -11.35 14.85
C HIS A 257 -18.46 -10.23 15.89
N ALA A 258 -19.53 -10.33 16.68
CA ALA A 258 -19.81 -9.37 17.76
C ALA A 258 -20.10 -10.11 19.09
N THR A 259 -19.52 -9.60 20.19
CA THR A 259 -19.62 -10.28 21.50
C THR A 259 -20.59 -9.63 22.47
N SER A 260 -20.86 -8.32 22.36
CA SER A 260 -21.78 -7.62 23.28
C SER A 260 -23.00 -7.04 22.57
N ASN A 261 -22.84 -6.22 21.56
CA ASN A 261 -23.93 -5.61 20.82
C ASN A 261 -23.69 -5.67 19.31
N LEU A 262 -24.74 -6.01 18.56
CA LEU A 262 -24.79 -5.88 17.09
C LEU A 262 -25.98 -5.02 16.71
N THR A 263 -25.71 -3.80 16.25
CA THR A 263 -26.72 -2.91 15.65
C THR A 263 -26.61 -3.01 14.14
N TYR A 264 -27.72 -3.25 13.43
CA TYR A 264 -27.64 -3.42 11.99
C TYR A 264 -28.82 -2.80 11.24
N THR A 265 -28.50 -2.38 10.00
CA THR A 265 -29.47 -2.00 8.97
C THR A 265 -29.18 -2.81 7.71
N VAL A 266 -30.18 -3.55 7.21
CA VAL A 266 -29.97 -4.45 6.06
C VAL A 266 -31.10 -4.26 5.05
N SER A 267 -30.76 -3.98 3.80
CA SER A 267 -31.72 -3.93 2.69
C SER A 267 -32.07 -5.35 2.19
N ARG A 268 -33.21 -5.50 1.46
CA ARG A 268 -33.75 -6.79 1.03
C ARG A 268 -32.79 -7.71 0.29
N ALA A 269 -31.91 -7.16 -0.55
CA ALA A 269 -30.96 -7.94 -1.34
C ALA A 269 -29.62 -8.20 -0.63
N CYS A 270 -29.47 -7.73 0.61
CA CYS A 270 -28.27 -7.91 1.41
C CYS A 270 -28.38 -9.08 2.37
N LYS A 271 -27.23 -9.57 2.86
CA LYS A 271 -27.20 -10.64 3.87
C LYS A 271 -26.13 -10.34 4.91
N ILE A 272 -26.48 -10.43 6.20
CA ILE A 272 -25.55 -10.53 7.31
C ILE A 272 -25.52 -11.95 7.84
N VAL A 273 -24.33 -12.52 8.03
CA VAL A 273 -24.05 -13.68 8.86
C VAL A 273 -23.30 -13.18 10.08
N TYR A 274 -23.80 -13.44 11.29
CA TYR A 274 -23.13 -12.99 12.50
C TYR A 274 -22.73 -14.16 13.39
N HIS A 275 -21.57 -14.01 14.02
CA HIS A 275 -21.01 -14.93 15.02
C HIS A 275 -20.95 -14.24 16.39
N GLY A 276 -20.77 -15.04 17.45
CA GLY A 276 -20.75 -14.54 18.82
C GLY A 276 -22.14 -14.45 19.47
N ASP A 277 -22.18 -13.92 20.68
CA ASP A 277 -23.37 -13.90 21.53
C ASP A 277 -23.93 -12.48 21.77
N ALA A 278 -23.71 -11.59 20.80
CA ALA A 278 -24.14 -10.21 20.88
C ALA A 278 -25.66 -10.07 20.96
N VAL A 279 -26.11 -9.06 21.72
CA VAL A 279 -27.51 -8.60 21.72
C VAL A 279 -27.79 -7.91 20.39
N LEU A 280 -28.79 -8.41 19.66
CA LEU A 280 -29.18 -7.88 18.38
C LEU A 280 -30.11 -6.66 18.53
N LYS A 281 -29.77 -5.57 17.86
CA LYS A 281 -30.59 -4.36 17.77
C LYS A 281 -30.88 -4.05 16.31
N ASN A 282 -32.04 -4.43 15.85
CA ASN A 282 -32.46 -4.22 14.46
C ASN A 282 -33.09 -2.82 14.30
N GLN A 283 -32.71 -2.11 13.25
CA GLN A 283 -33.35 -0.87 12.80
C GLN A 283 -34.25 -1.07 11.57
N THR A 284 -34.30 -2.30 11.02
CA THR A 284 -35.15 -2.69 9.89
C THR A 284 -35.71 -4.09 10.12
N SER A 285 -36.93 -4.33 9.71
CA SER A 285 -37.67 -5.59 9.89
C SER A 285 -37.40 -6.65 8.81
N GLU A 286 -36.14 -6.84 8.40
CA GLU A 286 -35.83 -7.72 7.26
C GLU A 286 -35.27 -9.10 7.69
N PRO A 287 -35.63 -10.21 6.98
CA PRO A 287 -35.29 -11.58 7.40
C PRO A 287 -33.87 -12.06 7.05
N ASN A 288 -33.01 -11.19 6.54
CA ASN A 288 -31.73 -11.57 5.94
C ASN A 288 -30.53 -11.59 6.93
N VAL A 289 -30.83 -11.77 8.22
CA VAL A 289 -29.81 -11.86 9.27
C VAL A 289 -29.79 -13.27 9.84
N VAL A 290 -28.66 -13.95 9.74
CA VAL A 290 -28.54 -15.38 10.09
C VAL A 290 -27.39 -15.54 11.10
N LYS A 291 -27.62 -16.29 12.20
CA LYS A 291 -26.54 -16.69 13.09
C LYS A 291 -25.66 -17.74 12.38
N GLY A 292 -24.35 -17.49 12.32
CA GLY A 292 -23.37 -18.46 11.86
C GLY A 292 -23.25 -19.65 12.82
N ARG A 293 -22.77 -20.76 12.31
CA ARG A 293 -22.55 -21.99 13.10
C ARG A 293 -21.22 -21.94 13.82
#